data_c59c5250d3b2b314bea64e0af107e5cf
#
_entry.id   c59c5250d3b2b314bea64e0af107e5cf
#
_cell.length_a   1.000
_cell.length_b   1.000
_cell.length_c   1.000
_cell.angle_alpha   90.00
_cell.angle_beta   90.00
_cell.angle_gamma   90.00
#
_symmetry.space_group_name_H-M   'P 1'
#
loop_
_entity.id
_entity.type
_entity.pdbx_description
1 polymer ?
#
loop_
_entity_poly.entity_id
_entity_poly.type
_entity_poly.pdbx_seq_one_letter_code
_entity_poly.pdbx_strand_id
1 'polypeptide(L)'
;DYDNYYLGGVIAEHLAEQGKAVSYATPAGNASAWTFMTNELPFVYQALARRNVAIHTTTNLMDFDGNRAALQNLFNATPLEVEVDAVVIVGHREPQDALYQSLVGASAAENSPSVQLLGDALAPGAIVHAVHSGHSFARGLVETDTLYLRDEPVVPAEPARVFPQR
;
A
#
# COMPACT_ATOMS: atom_id res chain seq x y z
N ASP A 1 -4.13 11.25 -1.64
CA ASP A 1 -3.56 9.90 -1.55
C ASP A 1 -4.58 8.95 -0.96
N TYR A 2 -4.96 7.91 -1.70
CA TYR A 2 -5.87 6.84 -1.29
C TYR A 2 -5.15 5.48 -1.19
N ASP A 3 -3.89 5.38 -1.64
CA ASP A 3 -3.04 4.19 -1.46
C ASP A 3 -2.59 4.04 0.00
N ASN A 4 -2.46 5.17 0.69
CA ASN A 4 -2.11 5.28 2.10
C ASN A 4 -0.74 4.66 2.49
N TYR A 5 0.04 4.19 1.53
CA TYR A 5 1.35 3.66 1.80
C TYR A 5 2.43 4.64 1.36
N TYR A 6 3.40 4.20 0.67
CA TYR A 6 4.66 4.86 0.39
C TYR A 6 4.57 5.85 -0.79
N LEU A 7 3.76 5.51 -1.81
CA LEU A 7 3.80 6.17 -3.12
C LEU A 7 3.37 7.64 -3.07
N GLY A 8 2.30 7.95 -2.35
CA GLY A 8 1.79 9.33 -2.24
C GLY A 8 2.82 10.29 -1.64
N GLY A 9 3.49 9.84 -0.56
CA GLY A 9 4.55 10.62 0.09
C GLY A 9 5.74 10.86 -0.84
N VAL A 10 6.21 9.84 -1.55
CA VAL A 10 7.35 9.95 -2.48
C VAL A 10 7.04 10.86 -3.66
N ILE A 11 5.85 10.78 -4.24
CA ILE A 11 5.44 11.67 -5.33
C ILE A 11 5.38 13.12 -4.84
N ALA A 12 4.80 13.36 -3.66
CA ALA A 12 4.72 14.70 -3.09
C ALA A 12 6.13 15.28 -2.82
N GLU A 13 7.03 14.48 -2.27
CA GLU A 13 8.42 14.84 -2.06
C GLU A 13 9.13 15.19 -3.38
N HIS A 14 9.00 14.33 -4.38
CA HIS A 14 9.63 14.51 -5.69
C HIS A 14 9.14 15.78 -6.40
N LEU A 15 7.83 16.05 -6.38
CA LEU A 15 7.28 17.27 -6.98
C LEU A 15 7.77 18.53 -6.25
N ALA A 16 7.84 18.48 -4.93
CA ALA A 16 8.36 19.60 -4.14
C ALA A 16 9.86 19.84 -4.40
N GLU A 17 10.66 18.80 -4.61
CA GLU A 17 12.07 18.91 -5.03
C GLU A 17 12.23 19.57 -6.39
N GLN A 18 11.26 19.42 -7.28
CA GLN A 18 11.20 20.12 -8.56
C GLN A 18 10.74 21.58 -8.43
N GLY A 19 10.56 22.09 -7.22
CA GLY A 19 10.15 23.45 -6.95
C GLY A 19 8.65 23.69 -7.10
N LYS A 20 7.83 22.65 -7.10
CA LYS A 20 6.36 22.79 -7.11
C LYS A 20 5.84 23.08 -5.71
N ALA A 21 4.82 23.94 -5.60
CA ALA A 21 4.04 24.06 -4.38
C ALA A 21 3.11 22.84 -4.29
N VAL A 22 3.25 22.03 -3.24
CA VAL A 22 2.53 20.77 -3.11
C VAL A 22 1.61 20.79 -1.89
N SER A 23 0.35 20.45 -2.11
CA SER A 23 -0.62 20.12 -1.07
C SER A 23 -0.94 18.63 -1.13
N TYR A 24 -0.69 17.94 -0.04
CA TYR A 24 -0.97 16.51 0.12
C TYR A 24 -2.28 16.32 0.87
N ALA A 25 -3.27 15.71 0.25
CA ALA A 25 -4.56 15.41 0.88
C ALA A 25 -4.79 13.90 0.97
N THR A 26 -5.31 13.43 2.11
CA THR A 26 -5.64 12.02 2.33
C THR A 26 -6.82 11.86 3.27
N PRO A 27 -7.74 10.88 3.04
CA PRO A 27 -8.78 10.52 3.99
C PRO A 27 -8.23 9.86 5.25
N ALA A 28 -7.01 9.33 5.23
CA ALA A 28 -6.37 8.73 6.39
C ALA A 28 -6.00 9.78 7.46
N GLY A 29 -5.79 9.32 8.68
CA GLY A 29 -5.35 10.16 9.81
C GLY A 29 -3.91 10.64 9.71
N ASN A 30 -3.12 10.05 8.82
CA ASN A 30 -1.72 10.41 8.57
C ASN A 30 -1.43 10.37 7.08
N ALA A 31 -0.49 11.20 6.62
CA ALA A 31 0.12 11.04 5.31
C ALA A 31 0.87 9.70 5.26
N SER A 32 0.72 8.94 4.18
CA SER A 32 1.32 7.60 4.06
C SER A 32 1.07 6.72 5.29
N ALA A 33 -0.17 6.61 5.74
CA ALA A 33 -0.58 6.07 7.04
C ALA A 33 -0.03 4.67 7.33
N TRP A 34 0.11 3.80 6.31
CA TRP A 34 0.65 2.45 6.47
C TRP A 34 2.14 2.41 6.85
N THR A 35 2.89 3.51 6.61
CA THR A 35 4.30 3.59 7.02
C THR A 35 4.47 3.63 8.54
N PHE A 36 3.38 3.82 9.30
CA PHE A 36 3.38 3.61 10.74
C PHE A 36 3.78 2.17 11.12
N MET A 37 3.31 1.18 10.36
CA MET A 37 3.60 -0.25 10.61
C MET A 37 5.07 -0.63 10.36
N THR A 38 5.77 0.15 9.54
CA THR A 38 7.19 -0.05 9.21
C THR A 38 8.13 0.89 9.97
N ASN A 39 7.58 1.72 10.87
CA ASN A 39 8.30 2.78 11.59
C ASN A 39 8.92 3.86 10.68
N GLU A 40 8.44 4.01 9.46
CA GLU A 40 8.90 5.01 8.50
C GLU A 40 8.16 6.35 8.58
N LEU A 41 6.98 6.37 9.20
CA LEU A 41 6.12 7.55 9.28
C LEU A 41 6.85 8.84 9.73
N PRO A 42 7.73 8.83 10.76
CA PRO A 42 8.45 10.04 11.16
C PRO A 42 9.37 10.57 10.05
N PHE A 43 9.98 9.68 9.26
CA PHE A 43 10.86 10.07 8.15
C PHE A 43 10.07 10.66 6.99
N VAL A 44 8.89 10.11 6.68
CA VAL A 44 7.98 10.67 5.67
C VAL A 44 7.57 12.09 6.05
N TYR A 45 7.10 12.30 7.29
CA TYR A 45 6.73 13.64 7.76
C TYR A 45 7.91 14.62 7.74
N GLN A 46 9.10 14.15 8.14
CA GLN A 46 10.29 14.98 8.09
C GLN A 46 10.67 15.38 6.65
N ALA A 47 10.55 14.45 5.69
CA ALA A 47 10.83 14.72 4.28
C ALA A 47 9.86 15.74 3.69
N LEU A 48 8.56 15.58 3.95
CA LEU A 48 7.51 16.49 3.49
C LEU A 48 7.63 17.88 4.15
N ALA A 49 7.89 17.93 5.46
CA ALA A 49 8.05 19.19 6.20
C ALA A 49 9.26 20.01 5.72
N ARG A 50 10.41 19.37 5.46
CA ARG A 50 11.60 20.04 4.92
C ARG A 50 11.35 20.71 3.57
N ARG A 51 10.36 20.26 2.83
CA ARG A 51 9.97 20.78 1.51
C ARG A 51 8.72 21.67 1.54
N ASN A 52 8.26 22.01 2.74
CA ASN A 52 7.07 22.82 2.95
C ASN A 52 5.81 22.27 2.27
N VAL A 53 5.66 20.95 2.19
CA VAL A 53 4.44 20.31 1.70
C VAL A 53 3.32 20.52 2.71
N ALA A 54 2.21 21.13 2.26
CA ALA A 54 1.01 21.29 3.09
C ALA A 54 0.29 19.93 3.20
N ILE A 55 -0.01 19.47 4.42
CA ILE A 55 -0.63 18.17 4.64
C ILE A 55 -2.05 18.35 5.19
N HIS A 56 -3.03 17.77 4.48
CA HIS A 56 -4.45 17.76 4.83
C HIS A 56 -4.88 16.31 5.08
N THR A 57 -4.83 15.86 6.33
CA THR A 57 -5.31 14.54 6.74
C THR A 57 -6.81 14.55 7.00
N THR A 58 -7.43 13.36 7.04
CA THR A 58 -8.88 13.19 7.24
C THR A 58 -9.71 14.02 6.25
N THR A 59 -9.22 14.12 5.02
CA THR A 59 -9.74 15.06 4.02
C THR A 59 -9.87 14.36 2.65
N ASN A 60 -11.05 14.43 2.06
CA ASN A 60 -11.32 13.96 0.71
C ASN A 60 -11.20 15.07 -0.33
N LEU A 61 -10.77 14.70 -1.52
CA LEU A 61 -10.99 15.49 -2.73
C LEU A 61 -12.44 15.27 -3.19
N MET A 62 -13.19 16.37 -3.31
CA MET A 62 -14.58 16.35 -3.74
C MET A 62 -14.73 16.70 -5.22
N ASP A 63 -13.95 17.69 -5.69
CA ASP A 63 -13.98 18.18 -7.06
C ASP A 63 -12.69 18.88 -7.46
N PHE A 64 -12.46 19.01 -8.77
CA PHE A 64 -11.36 19.79 -9.35
C PHE A 64 -11.83 20.43 -10.65
N ASP A 65 -11.83 21.77 -10.70
CA ASP A 65 -12.31 22.55 -11.85
C ASP A 65 -11.21 22.92 -12.87
N GLY A 66 -9.98 22.50 -12.65
CA GLY A 66 -8.81 22.81 -13.47
C GLY A 66 -7.88 23.87 -12.85
N ASN A 67 -8.36 24.64 -11.88
CA ASN A 67 -7.56 25.66 -11.17
C ASN A 67 -7.71 25.57 -9.66
N ARG A 68 -8.71 24.84 -9.18
CA ARG A 68 -9.05 24.76 -7.76
C ARG A 68 -9.51 23.35 -7.41
N ALA A 69 -8.93 22.82 -6.35
CA ALA A 69 -9.35 21.58 -5.73
C ALA A 69 -10.30 21.88 -4.55
N ALA A 70 -11.50 21.33 -4.59
CA ALA A 70 -12.44 21.34 -3.48
C ALA A 70 -12.19 20.15 -2.59
N LEU A 71 -11.75 20.40 -1.37
CA LEU A 71 -11.49 19.40 -0.35
C LEU A 71 -12.58 19.47 0.74
N GLN A 72 -12.81 18.35 1.43
CA GLN A 72 -13.74 18.31 2.56
C GLN A 72 -13.21 17.43 3.69
N ASN A 73 -13.26 17.96 4.90
CA ASN A 73 -12.93 17.19 6.08
C ASN A 73 -14.00 16.14 6.37
N LEU A 74 -13.58 14.89 6.66
CA LEU A 74 -14.44 13.73 6.84
C LEU A 74 -15.32 13.77 8.10
N PHE A 75 -14.87 14.45 9.14
CA PHE A 75 -15.58 14.41 10.43
C PHE A 75 -16.58 15.54 10.60
N ASN A 76 -16.26 16.72 10.10
CA ASN A 76 -17.09 17.91 10.31
C ASN A 76 -17.63 18.53 9.02
N ALA A 77 -17.36 17.88 7.87
CA ALA A 77 -17.74 18.33 6.54
C ALA A 77 -17.27 19.78 6.20
N THR A 78 -16.26 20.29 6.91
CA THR A 78 -15.72 21.63 6.63
C THR A 78 -15.09 21.62 5.25
N PRO A 79 -15.53 22.50 4.34
CA PRO A 79 -14.93 22.63 3.03
C PRO A 79 -13.58 23.38 3.13
N LEU A 80 -12.65 23.01 2.27
CA LEU A 80 -11.38 23.69 2.05
C LEU A 80 -11.13 23.79 0.56
N GLU A 81 -10.91 24.97 0.05
CA GLU A 81 -10.52 25.19 -1.33
C GLU A 81 -9.03 25.48 -1.40
N VAL A 82 -8.35 24.81 -2.34
CA VAL A 82 -6.91 24.99 -2.59
C VAL A 82 -6.73 25.34 -4.06
N GLU A 83 -6.10 26.48 -4.33
CA GLU A 83 -5.71 26.86 -5.70
C GLU A 83 -4.56 25.96 -6.16
N VAL A 84 -4.75 25.23 -7.25
CA VAL A 84 -3.79 24.28 -7.81
C VAL A 84 -3.95 24.19 -9.33
N ASP A 85 -2.83 24.02 -10.04
CA ASP A 85 -2.82 23.86 -11.50
C ASP A 85 -3.08 22.40 -11.93
N ALA A 86 -2.88 21.45 -11.04
CA ALA A 86 -3.02 20.01 -11.31
C ALA A 86 -3.32 19.23 -10.06
N VAL A 87 -3.98 18.08 -10.23
CA VAL A 87 -4.22 17.09 -9.19
C VAL A 87 -3.60 15.75 -9.61
N VAL A 88 -2.81 15.17 -8.74
CA VAL A 88 -2.27 13.82 -8.89
C VAL A 88 -3.02 12.88 -7.97
N ILE A 89 -3.75 11.94 -8.53
CA ILE A 89 -4.50 10.94 -7.76
C ILE A 89 -3.64 9.71 -7.56
N VAL A 90 -3.31 9.39 -6.32
CA VAL A 90 -2.65 8.15 -5.93
C VAL A 90 -3.73 7.23 -5.36
N GLY A 91 -4.23 6.35 -6.21
CA GLY A 91 -5.35 5.46 -5.91
C GLY A 91 -4.91 4.02 -5.64
N HIS A 92 -5.87 3.10 -5.78
CA HIS A 92 -5.61 1.67 -5.68
C HIS A 92 -4.74 1.18 -6.83
N ARG A 93 -3.98 0.15 -6.54
CA ARG A 93 -3.16 -0.55 -7.53
C ARG A 93 -4.02 -1.59 -8.24
N GLU A 94 -3.89 -1.65 -9.56
CA GLU A 94 -4.55 -2.67 -10.37
C GLU A 94 -3.56 -3.79 -10.69
N PRO A 95 -3.98 -5.08 -10.58
CA PRO A 95 -3.13 -6.20 -10.97
C PRO A 95 -2.86 -6.18 -12.47
N GLN A 96 -1.63 -6.49 -12.86
CA GLN A 96 -1.28 -6.71 -14.27
C GLN A 96 -1.40 -8.19 -14.60
N ASP A 97 -2.60 -8.62 -14.91
CA ASP A 97 -2.96 -10.02 -15.18
C ASP A 97 -3.11 -10.36 -16.67
N ALA A 98 -2.82 -9.41 -17.59
CA ALA A 98 -3.03 -9.57 -19.02
C ALA A 98 -2.35 -10.84 -19.60
N LEU A 99 -1.14 -11.17 -19.13
CA LEU A 99 -0.44 -12.40 -19.54
C LEU A 99 -1.21 -13.65 -19.10
N TYR A 100 -1.70 -13.65 -17.86
CA TYR A 100 -2.51 -14.75 -17.34
C TYR A 100 -3.77 -14.95 -18.17
N GLN A 101 -4.51 -13.90 -18.46
CA GLN A 101 -5.73 -13.95 -19.27
C GLN A 101 -5.44 -14.50 -20.68
N SER A 102 -4.33 -14.10 -21.29
CA SER A 102 -3.93 -14.61 -22.61
C SER A 102 -3.56 -16.09 -22.59
N LEU A 103 -2.88 -16.55 -21.55
CA LEU A 103 -2.45 -17.94 -21.41
C LEU A 103 -3.62 -18.88 -21.07
N VAL A 104 -4.52 -18.47 -20.18
CA VAL A 104 -5.71 -19.25 -19.83
C VAL A 104 -6.65 -19.36 -21.03
N GLY A 105 -6.83 -18.27 -21.79
CA GLY A 105 -7.61 -18.28 -23.03
C GLY A 105 -7.06 -19.21 -24.13
N ALA A 106 -5.73 -19.40 -24.14
CA ALA A 106 -5.06 -20.30 -25.10
C ALA A 106 -4.98 -21.76 -24.60
N SER A 107 -5.17 -22.02 -23.31
CA SER A 107 -4.94 -23.30 -22.64
C SER A 107 -6.09 -24.31 -22.76
N ALA A 108 -6.88 -24.27 -23.83
CA ALA A 108 -7.98 -25.22 -24.05
C ALA A 108 -7.52 -26.66 -24.43
N ALA A 109 -6.21 -26.93 -24.50
CA ALA A 109 -5.68 -28.24 -24.84
C ALA A 109 -5.47 -29.10 -23.58
N GLU A 110 -5.83 -30.38 -23.69
CA GLU A 110 -5.85 -31.38 -22.60
C GLU A 110 -4.51 -31.60 -21.84
N ASN A 111 -3.38 -31.11 -22.39
CA ASN A 111 -2.03 -31.18 -21.82
C ASN A 111 -1.37 -29.81 -21.60
N SER A 112 -2.14 -28.75 -21.52
CA SER A 112 -1.57 -27.42 -21.26
C SER A 112 -1.11 -27.32 -19.79
N PRO A 113 0.04 -26.66 -19.53
CA PRO A 113 0.49 -26.45 -18.17
C PRO A 113 -0.51 -25.58 -17.39
N SER A 114 -0.70 -25.86 -16.12
CA SER A 114 -1.51 -25.03 -15.25
C SER A 114 -0.83 -23.68 -15.02
N VAL A 115 -1.59 -22.61 -15.13
CA VAL A 115 -1.11 -21.24 -14.91
C VAL A 115 -1.75 -20.68 -13.65
N GLN A 116 -0.95 -20.08 -12.79
CA GLN A 116 -1.42 -19.50 -11.52
C GLN A 116 -1.00 -18.03 -11.41
N LEU A 117 -1.87 -17.20 -10.87
CA LEU A 117 -1.55 -15.82 -10.49
C LEU A 117 -0.97 -15.78 -9.08
N LEU A 118 0.14 -15.07 -8.91
CA LEU A 118 0.82 -14.91 -7.62
C LEU A 118 1.29 -13.46 -7.43
N GLY A 119 1.46 -13.07 -6.18
CA GLY A 119 1.98 -11.74 -5.85
C GLY A 119 1.15 -10.61 -6.44
N ASP A 120 1.81 -9.60 -6.98
CA ASP A 120 1.15 -8.39 -7.49
C ASP A 120 0.30 -8.63 -8.75
N ALA A 121 0.53 -9.71 -9.48
CA ALA A 121 -0.34 -10.12 -10.58
C ALA A 121 -1.71 -10.62 -10.10
N LEU A 122 -1.80 -11.14 -8.86
CA LEU A 122 -3.05 -11.53 -8.20
C LEU A 122 -3.66 -10.35 -7.43
N ALA A 123 -2.87 -9.72 -6.57
CA ALA A 123 -3.30 -8.62 -5.72
C ALA A 123 -2.09 -7.73 -5.36
N PRO A 124 -1.95 -6.57 -5.99
CA PRO A 124 -0.84 -5.66 -5.73
C PRO A 124 -0.78 -5.23 -4.26
N GLY A 125 0.40 -5.37 -3.65
CA GLY A 125 0.56 -5.07 -2.25
C GLY A 125 2.00 -4.70 -1.86
N ALA A 126 2.34 -4.90 -0.59
CA ALA A 126 3.70 -4.78 -0.12
C ALA A 126 4.52 -6.03 -0.54
N ILE A 127 5.85 -5.89 -0.60
CA ILE A 127 6.78 -6.98 -0.98
C ILE A 127 6.53 -8.26 -0.16
N VAL A 128 6.20 -8.12 1.12
CA VAL A 128 5.91 -9.25 2.00
C VAL A 128 4.74 -10.10 1.48
N HIS A 129 3.71 -9.50 0.91
CA HIS A 129 2.56 -10.22 0.37
C HIS A 129 2.94 -11.02 -0.88
N ALA A 130 3.75 -10.43 -1.78
CA ALA A 130 4.25 -11.12 -2.98
C ALA A 130 5.14 -12.31 -2.60
N VAL A 131 6.06 -12.13 -1.65
CA VAL A 131 6.94 -13.18 -1.15
C VAL A 131 6.14 -14.31 -0.48
N HIS A 132 5.17 -13.95 0.38
CA HIS A 132 4.32 -14.93 1.05
C HIS A 132 3.47 -15.73 0.05
N SER A 133 2.87 -15.05 -0.92
CA SER A 133 2.07 -15.69 -1.98
C SER A 133 2.88 -16.73 -2.76
N GLY A 134 4.09 -16.35 -3.24
CA GLY A 134 5.00 -17.26 -3.96
C GLY A 134 5.46 -18.43 -3.12
N HIS A 135 5.83 -18.16 -1.86
CA HIS A 135 6.28 -19.21 -0.94
C HIS A 135 5.17 -20.21 -0.61
N SER A 136 3.97 -19.72 -0.32
CA SER A 136 2.81 -20.57 -0.01
C SER A 136 2.44 -21.46 -1.20
N PHE A 137 2.46 -20.91 -2.41
CA PHE A 137 2.21 -21.67 -3.62
C PHE A 137 3.27 -22.77 -3.83
N ALA A 138 4.55 -22.41 -3.74
CA ALA A 138 5.65 -23.38 -3.94
C ALA A 138 5.60 -24.54 -2.94
N ARG A 139 5.21 -24.27 -1.70
CA ARG A 139 5.01 -25.31 -0.68
C ARG A 139 3.83 -26.23 -0.99
N GLY A 140 2.78 -25.69 -1.59
CA GLY A 140 1.62 -26.48 -2.02
C GLY A 140 1.89 -27.40 -3.21
N LEU A 141 2.97 -27.16 -3.97
CA LEU A 141 3.37 -28.03 -5.09
C LEU A 141 4.09 -29.32 -4.65
N VAL A 142 4.59 -29.37 -3.43
CA VAL A 142 5.35 -30.50 -2.90
C VAL A 142 4.42 -31.31 -1.99
N GLU A 143 3.94 -32.44 -2.48
CA GLU A 143 3.29 -33.47 -1.64
C GLU A 143 4.35 -34.12 -0.77
N THR A 144 4.67 -33.54 0.37
CA THR A 144 5.49 -34.20 1.39
C THR A 144 4.68 -34.37 2.65
N ASP A 145 4.66 -35.61 3.15
CA ASP A 145 4.05 -35.97 4.45
C ASP A 145 4.71 -35.28 5.65
N THR A 146 5.78 -34.51 5.38
CA THR A 146 6.51 -33.71 6.36
C THR A 146 6.61 -32.25 5.87
N LEU A 147 5.51 -31.53 5.88
CA LEU A 147 5.54 -30.08 5.79
C LEU A 147 6.10 -29.53 7.11
N TYR A 148 7.35 -29.09 7.09
CA TYR A 148 7.83 -28.16 8.09
C TYR A 148 7.05 -26.85 7.91
N LEU A 149 5.94 -26.73 8.61
CA LEU A 149 5.18 -25.49 8.68
C LEU A 149 6.02 -24.50 9.49
N ARG A 150 6.80 -23.71 8.77
CA ARG A 150 7.59 -22.62 9.35
C ARG A 150 6.71 -21.55 9.99
N ASP A 151 5.40 -21.62 9.73
CA ASP A 151 4.37 -20.72 10.23
C ASP A 151 3.65 -21.26 11.47
N GLU A 152 4.02 -22.43 11.98
CA GLU A 152 3.62 -22.78 13.34
C GLU A 152 4.34 -21.84 14.30
N PRO A 153 3.61 -21.11 15.15
CA PRO A 153 4.26 -20.30 16.16
C PRO A 153 5.14 -21.23 16.99
N VAL A 154 6.42 -20.89 17.13
CA VAL A 154 7.31 -21.57 18.08
C VAL A 154 6.76 -21.26 19.46
N VAL A 155 5.88 -22.12 19.96
CA VAL A 155 5.40 -22.03 21.34
C VAL A 155 6.60 -22.49 22.19
N PRO A 156 7.15 -21.63 23.05
CA PRO A 156 8.19 -22.05 23.98
C PRO A 156 7.69 -23.28 24.77
N ALA A 157 8.50 -24.32 24.89
CA ALA A 157 8.13 -25.55 25.59
C ALA A 157 7.79 -25.32 27.08
N GLU A 158 8.19 -24.16 27.61
CA GLU A 158 7.81 -23.69 28.94
C GLU A 158 7.34 -22.24 28.85
N PRO A 159 6.26 -21.87 29.60
CA PRO A 159 5.86 -20.48 29.68
C PRO A 159 7.01 -19.66 30.26
N ALA A 160 7.44 -18.63 29.56
CA ALA A 160 8.41 -17.69 30.08
C ALA A 160 7.92 -17.21 31.46
N ARG A 161 8.72 -17.41 32.52
CA ARG A 161 8.40 -16.89 33.83
C ARG A 161 8.39 -15.37 33.73
N VAL A 162 7.22 -14.83 33.61
CA VAL A 162 7.00 -13.39 33.67
C VAL A 162 7.11 -13.00 35.14
N PHE A 163 8.24 -12.42 35.49
CA PHE A 163 8.55 -11.71 36.71
C PHE A 163 8.12 -12.35 38.03
N PRO A 164 9.01 -12.44 39.03
CA PRO A 164 8.62 -12.83 40.37
C PRO A 164 7.64 -11.78 40.88
N GLN A 165 6.48 -12.24 41.32
CA GLN A 165 5.58 -11.39 42.09
C GLN A 165 6.29 -10.96 43.37
N ARG A 166 6.43 -9.67 43.58
CA ARG A 166 6.87 -9.10 44.86
C ARG A 166 5.69 -9.01 45.82
#